data_f7ae7128c177ec2c7d31913b5ca6f59f
#
_entry.id   f7ae7128c177ec2c7d31913b5ca6f59f
#
_cell.length_a   1.000
_cell.length_b   1.000
_cell.length_c   1.000
_cell.angle_alpha   90.00
_cell.angle_beta   90.00
_cell.angle_gamma   90.00
#
_symmetry.space_group_name_H-M   'P 1'
#
loop_
_entity.id
_entity.type
_entity.pdbx_description
1 polymer ?
#
loop_
_entity_poly.entity_id
_entity_poly.type
_entity_poly.pdbx_seq_one_letter_code
_entity_poly.pdbx_strand_id
1 'polypeptide(L)'
;MKKLYLFFSFLIFPTLIFSQETAYEYQVDIPYRAETENCNRCQLDIYYPTNETDYPTIVWFHGGGLRAGDKELPEDLRNQGMAVVSPNYSFFPDVNAPIYIEDAAAAVAWVFENIEKFGGDPSKIFLSGHSAGGYLAS
;
A
#
# COMPACT_ATOMS: atom_id res chain seq x y z
N MET A 1 -17.36 -57.65 44.51
CA MET A 1 -16.42 -56.80 43.78
C MET A 1 -17.20 -55.67 43.11
N LYS A 2 -17.15 -54.41 43.61
CA LYS A 2 -17.84 -53.24 43.04
C LYS A 2 -16.91 -52.60 42.03
N LYS A 3 -17.34 -52.54 40.72
CA LYS A 3 -16.62 -51.84 39.66
C LYS A 3 -16.89 -50.35 39.78
N LEU A 4 -15.84 -49.55 40.03
CA LEU A 4 -15.87 -48.12 40.07
C LEU A 4 -15.70 -47.60 38.61
N TYR A 5 -16.71 -46.99 38.03
CA TYR A 5 -16.63 -46.32 36.74
C TYR A 5 -16.24 -44.87 36.98
N LEU A 6 -15.02 -44.50 36.56
CA LEU A 6 -14.53 -43.11 36.55
C LEU A 6 -15.08 -42.41 35.28
N PHE A 7 -16.05 -41.54 35.46
CA PHE A 7 -16.51 -40.67 34.36
C PHE A 7 -15.56 -39.49 34.21
N PHE A 8 -14.76 -39.48 33.13
CA PHE A 8 -13.94 -38.33 32.75
C PHE A 8 -14.84 -37.35 31.98
N SER A 9 -15.33 -36.30 32.63
CA SER A 9 -16.06 -35.22 31.99
C SER A 9 -15.06 -34.29 31.28
N PHE A 10 -14.99 -34.35 29.97
CA PHE A 10 -14.21 -33.44 29.13
C PHE A 10 -14.93 -32.11 29.06
N LEU A 11 -14.54 -31.11 29.83
CA LEU A 11 -15.02 -29.73 29.74
C LEU A 11 -14.42 -29.09 28.47
N ILE A 12 -15.19 -29.05 27.39
CA ILE A 12 -14.84 -28.28 26.19
C ILE A 12 -15.12 -26.81 26.50
N PHE A 13 -14.07 -26.05 26.79
CA PHE A 13 -14.19 -24.60 26.80
C PHE A 13 -14.22 -24.08 25.37
N PRO A 14 -15.28 -23.37 24.95
CA PRO A 14 -15.29 -22.70 23.66
C PRO A 14 -14.24 -21.58 23.72
N THR A 15 -13.15 -21.72 22.96
CA THR A 15 -12.22 -20.61 22.71
C THR A 15 -12.94 -19.61 21.81
N LEU A 16 -13.35 -18.47 22.37
CA LEU A 16 -13.81 -17.31 21.60
C LEU A 16 -12.58 -16.79 20.85
N ILE A 17 -12.50 -17.10 19.56
CA ILE A 17 -11.54 -16.48 18.65
C ILE A 17 -12.08 -15.07 18.36
N PHE A 18 -11.56 -14.07 19.05
CA PHE A 18 -11.74 -12.69 18.66
C PHE A 18 -10.88 -12.47 17.41
N SER A 19 -11.51 -12.33 16.25
CA SER A 19 -10.87 -11.76 15.08
C SER A 19 -10.55 -10.30 15.42
N GLN A 20 -9.27 -9.98 15.56
CA GLN A 20 -8.86 -8.58 15.72
C GLN A 20 -9.07 -7.90 14.36
N GLU A 21 -9.83 -6.81 14.36
CA GLU A 21 -10.03 -6.00 13.15
C GLU A 21 -8.69 -5.37 12.73
N THR A 22 -8.39 -5.39 11.43
CA THR A 22 -7.16 -4.78 10.90
C THR A 22 -7.23 -3.27 11.07
N ALA A 23 -6.26 -2.72 11.80
CA ALA A 23 -6.11 -1.28 11.97
C ALA A 23 -5.23 -0.71 10.85
N TYR A 24 -5.54 0.51 10.41
CA TYR A 24 -4.83 1.17 9.33
C TYR A 24 -4.34 2.56 9.72
N GLU A 25 -3.23 2.97 9.14
CA GLU A 25 -2.69 4.32 9.22
C GLU A 25 -2.56 4.91 7.81
N TYR A 26 -2.69 6.23 7.71
CA TYR A 26 -2.55 6.98 6.47
C TYR A 26 -1.53 8.09 6.66
N GLN A 27 -0.38 7.99 5.98
CA GLN A 27 0.66 9.02 5.97
C GLN A 27 0.66 9.70 4.61
N VAL A 28 0.84 11.02 4.60
CA VAL A 28 0.72 11.85 3.41
C VAL A 28 2.00 12.62 3.13
N ASP A 29 2.17 13.04 1.88
CA ASP A 29 3.22 13.95 1.44
C ASP A 29 4.66 13.47 1.72
N ILE A 30 4.88 12.16 1.63
CA ILE A 30 6.21 11.57 1.80
C ILE A 30 7.02 11.79 0.51
N PRO A 31 8.15 12.50 0.56
CA PRO A 31 8.99 12.71 -0.62
C PRO A 31 9.66 11.39 -1.05
N TYR A 32 9.58 11.06 -2.34
CA TYR A 32 10.24 9.90 -2.92
C TYR A 32 11.46 10.25 -3.78
N ARG A 33 11.71 11.56 -3.98
CA ARG A 33 12.93 12.11 -4.55
C ARG A 33 13.61 13.06 -3.56
N ALA A 34 14.91 13.26 -3.72
CA ALA A 34 15.64 14.23 -2.93
C ALA A 34 15.18 15.67 -3.25
N GLU A 35 15.17 16.55 -2.26
CA GLU A 35 14.81 17.98 -2.44
C GLU A 35 15.66 18.68 -3.51
N THR A 36 16.90 18.21 -3.72
CA THR A 36 17.83 18.73 -4.72
C THR A 36 17.42 18.47 -6.17
N GLU A 37 16.45 17.59 -6.39
CA GLU A 37 16.01 17.20 -7.75
C GLU A 37 14.92 18.10 -8.34
N ASN A 38 14.52 19.17 -7.62
CA ASN A 38 13.53 20.18 -8.06
C ASN A 38 12.20 19.62 -8.56
N CYS A 39 11.73 18.51 -7.98
CA CYS A 39 10.42 17.94 -8.31
C CYS A 39 9.38 18.33 -7.27
N ASN A 40 8.57 19.34 -7.56
CA ASN A 40 7.54 19.83 -6.63
C ASN A 40 6.38 18.85 -6.42
N ARG A 41 6.26 17.83 -7.26
CA ARG A 41 5.20 16.83 -7.20
C ARG A 41 5.68 15.45 -6.78
N CYS A 42 6.97 15.24 -6.52
CA CYS A 42 7.55 13.94 -6.19
C CYS A 42 7.28 13.55 -4.73
N GLN A 43 6.01 13.46 -4.39
CA GLN A 43 5.51 13.03 -3.10
C GLN A 43 4.50 11.89 -3.27
N LEU A 44 4.42 11.01 -2.30
CA LEU A 44 3.44 9.93 -2.25
C LEU A 44 2.70 9.92 -0.91
N ASP A 45 1.53 9.31 -0.94
CA ASP A 45 0.79 8.94 0.26
C ASP A 45 0.85 7.43 0.42
N ILE A 46 0.81 6.95 1.66
CA ILE A 46 0.74 5.52 1.97
C ILE A 46 -0.37 5.25 2.98
N TYR A 47 -1.24 4.30 2.64
CA TYR A 47 -2.25 3.71 3.52
C TYR A 47 -1.88 2.26 3.78
N TYR A 48 -1.74 1.85 5.04
CA TYR A 48 -1.19 0.54 5.38
C TYR A 48 -1.73 -0.05 6.67
N PRO A 49 -1.82 -1.40 6.80
CA PRO A 49 -2.13 -2.07 8.05
C PRO A 49 -1.07 -1.83 9.13
N THR A 50 -1.48 -1.60 10.38
CA THR A 50 -0.55 -1.36 11.49
C THR A 50 -0.39 -2.54 12.45
N ASN A 51 -1.29 -3.51 12.38
CA ASN A 51 -1.30 -4.70 13.24
C ASN A 51 -1.11 -6.01 12.46
N GLU A 52 -0.63 -5.92 11.22
CA GLU A 52 -0.29 -7.04 10.34
C GLU A 52 1.10 -6.83 9.72
N THR A 53 1.70 -7.90 9.21
CA THR A 53 2.98 -7.88 8.49
C THR A 53 2.90 -8.76 7.24
N ASP A 54 3.91 -8.66 6.37
CA ASP A 54 4.05 -9.47 5.16
C ASP A 54 2.89 -9.32 4.15
N TYR A 55 2.15 -8.20 4.24
CA TYR A 55 1.04 -7.91 3.34
C TYR A 55 1.52 -7.40 1.97
N PRO A 56 0.70 -7.59 0.91
CA PRO A 56 0.98 -7.04 -0.41
C PRO A 56 0.80 -5.52 -0.46
N THR A 57 1.45 -4.89 -1.43
CA THR A 57 1.37 -3.45 -1.67
C THR A 57 0.95 -3.16 -3.09
N ILE A 58 -0.03 -2.28 -3.27
CA ILE A 58 -0.38 -1.72 -4.57
C ILE A 58 0.20 -0.31 -4.68
N VAL A 59 0.94 -0.04 -5.76
CA VAL A 59 1.31 1.32 -6.17
C VAL A 59 0.26 1.78 -7.17
N TRP A 60 -0.55 2.76 -6.76
CA TRP A 60 -1.67 3.26 -7.55
C TRP A 60 -1.34 4.61 -8.18
N PHE A 61 -1.24 4.66 -9.51
CA PHE A 61 -1.05 5.88 -10.26
C PHE A 61 -2.39 6.48 -10.71
N HIS A 62 -2.63 7.74 -10.36
CA HIS A 62 -3.85 8.46 -10.73
C HIS A 62 -3.91 8.78 -12.23
N GLY A 63 -5.09 9.05 -12.75
CA GLY A 63 -5.31 9.52 -14.11
C GLY A 63 -5.05 11.01 -14.29
N GLY A 64 -5.52 11.56 -15.42
CA GLY A 64 -5.45 13.00 -15.72
C GLY A 64 -4.66 13.36 -16.98
N GLY A 65 -4.40 12.38 -17.86
CA GLY A 65 -3.79 12.60 -19.17
C GLY A 65 -2.36 13.14 -19.11
N LEU A 66 -1.62 12.89 -18.03
CA LEU A 66 -0.28 13.44 -17.74
C LEU A 66 -0.27 14.99 -17.67
N ARG A 67 -1.41 15.61 -17.41
CA ARG A 67 -1.59 17.08 -17.39
C ARG A 67 -2.29 17.59 -16.13
N ALA A 68 -2.96 16.70 -15.41
CA ALA A 68 -3.75 17.02 -14.23
C ALA A 68 -3.89 15.78 -13.34
N GLY A 69 -4.52 15.94 -12.19
CA GLY A 69 -4.78 14.90 -11.22
C GLY A 69 -3.99 15.11 -9.93
N ASP A 70 -4.27 14.28 -8.99
CA ASP A 70 -3.56 14.27 -7.71
C ASP A 70 -3.57 12.85 -7.14
N LYS A 71 -2.64 12.55 -6.25
CA LYS A 71 -2.58 11.29 -5.53
C LYS A 71 -3.89 11.04 -4.80
N GLU A 72 -4.40 9.85 -4.92
CA GLU A 72 -5.70 9.46 -4.38
C GLU A 72 -5.63 8.06 -3.78
N LEU A 73 -6.40 7.81 -2.74
CA LEU A 73 -6.63 6.48 -2.21
C LEU A 73 -7.99 5.99 -2.68
N PRO A 74 -8.04 5.07 -3.69
CA PRO A 74 -9.31 4.52 -4.17
C PRO A 74 -10.07 3.84 -3.03
N GLU A 75 -11.37 4.13 -2.93
CA GLU A 75 -12.19 3.61 -1.83
C GLU A 75 -12.27 2.08 -1.83
N ASP A 76 -12.32 1.48 -3.02
CA ASP A 76 -12.36 0.02 -3.20
C ASP A 76 -11.07 -0.70 -2.78
N LEU A 77 -9.97 0.02 -2.62
CA LEU A 77 -8.68 -0.53 -2.15
C LEU A 77 -8.49 -0.39 -0.64
N ARG A 78 -9.40 0.30 0.05
CA ARG A 78 -9.33 0.46 1.52
C ARG A 78 -9.70 -0.82 2.24
N ASN A 79 -9.05 -1.06 3.37
CA ASN A 79 -9.38 -2.17 4.30
C ASN A 79 -9.32 -3.57 3.67
N GLN A 80 -8.43 -3.79 2.69
CA GLN A 80 -8.29 -5.03 1.96
C GLN A 80 -7.11 -5.90 2.44
N GLY A 81 -6.54 -5.64 3.63
CA GLY A 81 -5.37 -6.38 4.14
C GLY A 81 -4.09 -6.11 3.36
N MET A 82 -3.98 -4.95 2.72
CA MET A 82 -2.82 -4.55 1.93
C MET A 82 -2.46 -3.07 2.15
N ALA A 83 -1.23 -2.69 1.75
CA ALA A 83 -0.89 -1.28 1.62
C ALA A 83 -1.28 -0.74 0.23
N VAL A 84 -1.62 0.55 0.21
CA VAL A 84 -1.80 1.33 -1.03
C VAL A 84 -0.87 2.52 -0.98
N VAL A 85 0.02 2.61 -1.95
CA VAL A 85 0.92 3.75 -2.14
C VAL A 85 0.45 4.53 -3.35
N SER A 86 0.15 5.81 -3.17
CA SER A 86 -0.36 6.68 -4.24
C SER A 86 0.62 7.83 -4.48
N PRO A 87 1.46 7.76 -5.52
CA PRO A 87 2.38 8.82 -5.87
C PRO A 87 1.75 9.87 -6.78
N ASN A 88 2.15 11.13 -6.57
CA ASN A 88 2.09 12.15 -7.60
C ASN A 88 3.28 12.02 -8.55
N TYR A 89 3.21 12.64 -9.70
CA TYR A 89 4.25 12.72 -10.73
C TYR A 89 4.14 14.05 -11.47
N SER A 90 5.21 14.45 -12.16
CA SER A 90 5.26 15.70 -12.94
C SER A 90 4.35 15.67 -14.14
N PHE A 91 3.89 16.84 -14.58
CA PHE A 91 2.92 17.00 -15.66
C PHE A 91 3.50 17.69 -16.88
N PHE A 92 2.99 17.34 -18.05
CA PHE A 92 3.09 18.18 -19.23
C PHE A 92 2.17 19.42 -19.06
N PRO A 93 2.56 20.65 -19.46
CA PRO A 93 3.78 20.98 -20.21
C PRO A 93 5.00 21.37 -19.36
N ASP A 94 4.91 21.31 -18.01
CA ASP A 94 6.01 21.69 -17.13
C ASP A 94 7.24 20.79 -17.36
N VAL A 95 6.99 19.52 -17.68
CA VAL A 95 8.00 18.56 -18.12
C VAL A 95 7.55 17.81 -19.38
N ASN A 96 8.51 17.20 -20.07
CA ASN A 96 8.25 16.31 -21.20
C ASN A 96 8.65 14.87 -20.86
N ALA A 97 8.25 13.90 -21.72
CA ALA A 97 8.81 12.56 -21.65
C ALA A 97 10.36 12.61 -21.76
N PRO A 98 11.10 11.83 -20.99
CA PRO A 98 10.63 10.73 -20.13
C PRO A 98 10.39 11.13 -18.65
N ILE A 99 10.47 12.38 -18.25
CA ILE A 99 10.52 12.83 -16.84
C ILE A 99 9.39 12.25 -15.98
N TYR A 100 8.13 12.30 -16.43
CA TYR A 100 7.02 11.73 -15.67
C TYR A 100 7.06 10.18 -15.56
N ILE A 101 7.77 9.51 -16.50
CA ILE A 101 8.02 8.07 -16.42
C ILE A 101 9.13 7.80 -15.40
N GLU A 102 10.16 8.64 -15.38
CA GLU A 102 11.25 8.58 -14.41
C GLU A 102 10.75 8.86 -12.99
N ASP A 103 9.77 9.76 -12.84
CA ASP A 103 9.10 10.02 -11.56
C ASP A 103 8.34 8.78 -11.08
N ALA A 104 7.57 8.15 -11.97
CA ALA A 104 6.86 6.93 -11.65
C ALA A 104 7.81 5.79 -11.23
N ALA A 105 8.92 5.63 -11.98
CA ALA A 105 9.95 4.65 -11.66
C ALA A 105 10.63 4.94 -10.31
N ALA A 106 10.90 6.20 -9.99
CA ALA A 106 11.47 6.62 -8.71
C ALA A 106 10.50 6.35 -7.54
N ALA A 107 9.20 6.59 -7.73
CA ALA A 107 8.20 6.26 -6.72
C ALA A 107 8.15 4.75 -6.45
N VAL A 108 8.19 3.93 -7.49
CA VAL A 108 8.25 2.46 -7.36
C VAL A 108 9.53 2.02 -6.65
N ALA A 109 10.68 2.59 -7.01
CA ALA A 109 11.96 2.30 -6.34
C ALA A 109 11.89 2.63 -4.85
N TRP A 110 11.31 3.78 -4.48
CA TRP A 110 11.09 4.16 -3.09
C TRP A 110 10.25 3.09 -2.34
N VAL A 111 9.21 2.55 -2.97
CA VAL A 111 8.37 1.50 -2.36
C VAL A 111 9.20 0.25 -2.09
N PHE A 112 10.00 -0.23 -3.05
CA PHE A 112 10.89 -1.37 -2.85
C PHE A 112 11.87 -1.19 -1.69
N GLU A 113 12.39 0.01 -1.51
CA GLU A 113 13.39 0.33 -0.47
C GLU A 113 12.78 0.55 0.92
N ASN A 114 11.50 0.90 0.99
CA ASN A 114 10.91 1.39 2.23
C ASN A 114 9.73 0.57 2.76
N ILE A 115 9.03 -0.20 1.92
CA ILE A 115 7.76 -0.83 2.32
C ILE A 115 7.89 -1.81 3.50
N GLU A 116 9.05 -2.45 3.65
CA GLU A 116 9.35 -3.33 4.78
C GLU A 116 9.29 -2.59 6.13
N LYS A 117 9.66 -1.30 6.15
CA LYS A 117 9.60 -0.46 7.36
C LYS A 117 8.16 -0.20 7.83
N PHE A 118 7.20 -0.34 6.91
CA PHE A 118 5.77 -0.23 7.16
C PHE A 118 5.12 -1.60 7.44
N GLY A 119 5.86 -2.71 7.29
CA GLY A 119 5.38 -4.07 7.49
C GLY A 119 4.97 -4.81 6.21
N GLY A 120 5.07 -4.20 5.04
CA GLY A 120 4.77 -4.83 3.75
C GLY A 120 5.88 -5.75 3.26
N ASP A 121 5.52 -6.69 2.39
CA ASP A 121 6.45 -7.62 1.76
C ASP A 121 6.98 -7.04 0.44
N PRO A 122 8.28 -6.72 0.33
CA PRO A 122 8.85 -6.14 -0.90
C PRO A 122 8.83 -7.11 -2.10
N SER A 123 8.54 -8.39 -1.90
CA SER A 123 8.33 -9.36 -2.98
C SER A 123 6.90 -9.37 -3.53
N LYS A 124 5.97 -8.63 -2.90
CA LYS A 124 4.55 -8.57 -3.24
C LYS A 124 4.10 -7.14 -3.58
N ILE A 125 4.83 -6.48 -4.48
CA ILE A 125 4.49 -5.14 -4.98
C ILE A 125 3.83 -5.26 -6.34
N PHE A 126 2.67 -4.62 -6.48
CA PHE A 126 1.87 -4.61 -7.71
C PHE A 126 1.67 -3.18 -8.18
N LEU A 127 1.82 -2.96 -9.48
CA LEU A 127 1.56 -1.65 -10.09
C LEU A 127 0.16 -1.63 -10.68
N SER A 128 -0.55 -0.54 -10.47
CA SER A 128 -1.89 -0.33 -10.99
C SER A 128 -2.12 1.17 -11.24
N GLY A 129 -3.18 1.50 -11.96
CA GLY A 129 -3.53 2.89 -12.19
C GLY A 129 -4.72 3.05 -13.11
N HIS A 130 -5.25 4.27 -13.14
CA HIS A 130 -6.39 4.64 -13.98
C HIS A 130 -5.93 5.50 -15.16
N SER A 131 -6.38 5.22 -16.39
CA SER A 131 -6.12 6.04 -17.58
C SER A 131 -4.62 6.28 -17.81
N ALA A 132 -4.14 7.53 -17.72
CA ALA A 132 -2.71 7.87 -17.82
C ALA A 132 -1.87 7.13 -16.73
N GLY A 133 -2.43 6.91 -15.56
CA GLY A 133 -1.79 6.10 -14.52
C GLY A 133 -1.61 4.63 -14.92
N GLY A 134 -2.53 4.07 -15.69
CA GLY A 134 -2.37 2.74 -16.28
C GLY A 134 -1.21 2.65 -17.29
N TYR A 135 -0.94 3.73 -18.02
CA TYR A 135 0.23 3.85 -18.89
C TYR A 135 1.53 3.90 -18.06
N LEU A 136 1.53 4.60 -16.92
CA LEU A 136 2.71 4.68 -16.06
C LEU A 136 2.98 3.37 -15.29
N ALA A 137 1.94 2.53 -15.12
CA ALA A 137 2.05 1.23 -14.46
C ALA A 137 2.48 0.09 -15.40
N SER A 138 2.62 0.34 -16.71
CA SER A 138 2.96 -0.67 -17.73
C SER A 138 4.41 -0.59 -18.19
#